data_82260a4ee609c00fcaae159ae3ac8997
#
_entry.id   82260a4ee609c00fcaae159ae3ac8997
#
_cell.length_a   1.000
_cell.length_b   1.000
_cell.length_c   1.000
_cell.angle_alpha   90.00
_cell.angle_beta   90.00
_cell.angle_gamma   90.00
#
_symmetry.space_group_name_H-M   'P 1'
#
loop_
_entity.id
_entity.type
_entity.pdbx_description
1 polymer ?
#
loop_
_entity_poly.entity_id
_entity_poly.type
_entity_poly.pdbx_seq_one_letter_code
_entity_poly.pdbx_strand_id
1 'polypeptide(L)'
;GGRGADGINNNGQPGGDGTSALGIEVNNCVVNVASGGILRAGFGGGGGGGGGRQTDKRRDRRAGGGGGGGGAGCPAGSGGQGGDTGGGFGSGAGQPGGAGTETTGGGGGGGGNNDGQAGGASGGSGGQASSNAGGGGSNNTSGGSGGGNGAAIRRTSGFNVTINNNGTISGSTTATGVS
;
A
#
# COMPACT_ATOMS: atom_id res chain seq x y z
N GLY A 1 -1.77 1.29 -4.11
CA GLY A 1 -0.58 0.47 -3.89
C GLY A 1 0.65 1.08 -4.53
N GLY A 2 1.83 0.78 -3.99
CA GLY A 2 3.10 1.21 -4.57
C GLY A 2 3.41 0.49 -5.88
N ARG A 3 4.09 1.17 -6.81
CA ARG A 3 4.56 0.56 -8.06
C ARG A 3 5.70 -0.41 -7.79
N GLY A 4 5.72 -1.56 -8.47
CA GLY A 4 6.87 -2.47 -8.50
C GLY A 4 8.08 -1.83 -9.17
N ALA A 5 9.27 -2.24 -8.77
CA ALA A 5 10.52 -1.75 -9.36
C ALA A 5 10.76 -2.37 -10.73
N ASP A 6 11.38 -1.62 -11.63
CA ASP A 6 11.84 -2.15 -12.92
C ASP A 6 13.03 -3.09 -12.71
N GLY A 7 13.24 -4.02 -13.67
CA GLY A 7 14.26 -5.06 -13.59
C GLY A 7 15.72 -4.60 -13.73
N ILE A 8 16.05 -3.41 -13.21
CA ILE A 8 17.39 -2.77 -13.32
C ILE A 8 17.96 -2.48 -11.93
N ASN A 9 17.86 -3.41 -10.98
CA ASN A 9 18.32 -3.22 -9.58
C ASN A 9 17.65 -2.04 -8.85
N ASN A 10 16.40 -1.76 -9.11
CA ASN A 10 15.66 -0.71 -8.44
C ASN A 10 14.84 -1.26 -7.27
N ASN A 11 14.63 -0.43 -6.26
CA ASN A 11 13.74 -0.75 -5.15
C ASN A 11 12.27 -0.48 -5.53
N GLY A 12 11.37 -1.24 -4.94
CA GLY A 12 9.93 -1.01 -5.06
C GLY A 12 9.52 0.33 -4.44
N GLN A 13 8.48 0.94 -4.98
CA GLN A 13 7.95 2.19 -4.45
C GLN A 13 7.06 1.95 -3.22
N PRO A 14 7.02 2.87 -2.26
CA PRO A 14 6.13 2.77 -1.12
C PRO A 14 4.65 2.80 -1.54
N GLY A 15 3.80 2.20 -0.74
CA GLY A 15 2.36 2.34 -0.84
C GLY A 15 1.92 3.73 -0.40
N GLY A 16 0.84 4.24 -0.98
CA GLY A 16 0.24 5.49 -0.53
C GLY A 16 -0.46 5.34 0.82
N ASP A 17 -0.53 6.41 1.58
CA ASP A 17 -1.21 6.45 2.88
C ASP A 17 -2.73 6.39 2.73
N GLY A 18 -3.40 5.85 3.74
CA GLY A 18 -4.84 5.90 3.87
C GLY A 18 -5.33 7.28 4.31
N THR A 19 -6.50 7.67 3.85
CA THR A 19 -7.12 8.94 4.23
C THR A 19 -7.85 8.86 5.57
N SER A 20 -7.91 9.97 6.30
CA SER A 20 -8.78 10.07 7.49
C SER A 20 -10.24 10.29 7.07
N ALA A 21 -11.18 9.67 7.80
CA ALA A 21 -12.59 9.79 7.48
C ALA A 21 -13.15 11.15 7.88
N LEU A 22 -12.73 11.69 9.02
CA LEU A 22 -13.20 12.95 9.56
C LEU A 22 -12.03 13.76 10.10
N GLY A 23 -11.88 15.01 9.63
CA GLY A 23 -10.98 16.02 10.18
C GLY A 23 -11.75 16.99 11.06
N ILE A 24 -11.27 17.25 12.28
CA ILE A 24 -11.88 18.18 13.24
C ILE A 24 -10.96 19.38 13.44
N GLU A 25 -11.42 20.54 12.99
CA GLU A 25 -10.74 21.82 13.07
C GLU A 25 -11.42 22.80 14.07
N VAL A 26 -12.39 22.30 14.82
CA VAL A 26 -13.14 23.08 15.81
C VAL A 26 -13.01 22.45 17.18
N ASN A 27 -12.66 23.25 18.18
CA ASN A 27 -12.57 22.78 19.57
C ASN A 27 -13.95 22.52 20.17
N ASN A 28 -14.02 21.60 21.14
CA ASN A 28 -15.26 21.18 21.82
C ASN A 28 -16.33 20.63 20.83
N CYS A 29 -15.89 19.95 19.78
CA CYS A 29 -16.78 19.31 18.82
C CYS A 29 -17.40 18.03 19.41
N VAL A 30 -18.64 17.73 19.03
CA VAL A 30 -19.32 16.47 19.36
C VAL A 30 -19.55 15.68 18.07
N VAL A 31 -19.05 14.45 18.04
CA VAL A 31 -19.26 13.50 16.93
C VAL A 31 -20.26 12.45 17.40
N ASN A 32 -21.42 12.38 16.75
CA ASN A 32 -22.44 11.39 17.03
C ASN A 32 -22.44 10.35 15.89
N VAL A 33 -22.16 9.09 16.23
CA VAL A 33 -22.31 7.95 15.30
C VAL A 33 -23.58 7.21 15.71
N ALA A 34 -24.63 7.35 14.91
CA ALA A 34 -25.94 6.74 15.17
C ALA A 34 -25.89 5.20 15.01
N SER A 35 -26.91 4.52 15.53
CA SER A 35 -27.09 3.09 15.32
C SER A 35 -27.14 2.77 13.81
N GLY A 36 -26.35 1.78 13.39
CA GLY A 36 -26.15 1.43 11.98
C GLY A 36 -25.19 2.37 11.23
N GLY A 37 -24.78 3.50 11.81
CA GLY A 37 -23.76 4.38 11.22
C GLY A 37 -22.37 3.76 11.25
N ILE A 38 -21.58 4.00 10.20
CA ILE A 38 -20.21 3.50 10.09
C ILE A 38 -19.27 4.69 9.81
N LEU A 39 -18.29 4.89 10.69
CA LEU A 39 -17.18 5.82 10.49
C LEU A 39 -15.89 5.00 10.32
N ARG A 40 -15.32 5.00 9.13
CA ARG A 40 -14.16 4.14 8.80
C ARG A 40 -13.01 4.93 8.19
N ALA A 41 -11.82 4.74 8.73
CA ALA A 41 -10.59 5.23 8.15
C ALA A 41 -10.28 4.52 6.81
N GLY A 42 -9.59 5.19 5.92
CA GLY A 42 -8.88 4.55 4.81
C GLY A 42 -7.57 3.96 5.32
N PHE A 43 -7.21 2.78 4.82
CA PHE A 43 -5.97 2.11 5.17
C PHE A 43 -4.93 2.24 4.06
N GLY A 44 -3.66 2.21 4.41
CA GLY A 44 -2.57 2.38 3.48
C GLY A 44 -2.47 1.25 2.45
N GLY A 45 -1.96 1.57 1.28
CA GLY A 45 -1.64 0.58 0.25
C GLY A 45 -0.35 -0.16 0.53
N GLY A 46 -0.22 -1.38 0.03
CA GLY A 46 1.01 -2.16 0.11
C GLY A 46 2.14 -1.56 -0.75
N GLY A 47 3.37 -1.76 -0.36
CA GLY A 47 4.54 -1.36 -1.14
C GLY A 47 4.77 -2.24 -2.37
N GLY A 48 5.37 -1.70 -3.41
CA GLY A 48 5.77 -2.46 -4.59
C GLY A 48 6.98 -3.38 -4.32
N GLY A 49 7.06 -4.51 -5.01
CA GLY A 49 8.19 -5.42 -4.91
C GLY A 49 9.46 -4.89 -5.59
N GLY A 50 10.62 -5.30 -5.13
CA GLY A 50 11.91 -4.98 -5.75
C GLY A 50 12.12 -5.71 -7.08
N GLY A 51 12.81 -5.07 -8.02
CA GLY A 51 13.21 -5.67 -9.29
C GLY A 51 14.38 -6.63 -9.13
N GLY A 52 14.45 -7.66 -9.96
CA GLY A 52 15.57 -8.60 -10.01
C GLY A 52 16.46 -8.39 -11.24
N ARG A 53 17.76 -8.54 -11.06
CA ARG A 53 18.73 -8.58 -12.17
C ARG A 53 19.80 -9.64 -11.90
N GLN A 54 20.12 -10.41 -12.91
CA GLN A 54 21.26 -11.30 -12.88
C GLN A 54 22.07 -11.12 -14.16
N THR A 55 23.34 -10.88 -14.00
CA THR A 55 24.30 -10.74 -15.09
C THR A 55 25.27 -11.92 -15.04
N ASP A 56 25.24 -12.79 -16.00
CA ASP A 56 26.34 -13.75 -16.23
C ASP A 56 27.15 -13.31 -17.46
N LYS A 57 28.27 -13.99 -17.69
CA LYS A 57 29.25 -13.60 -18.73
C LYS A 57 28.66 -13.50 -20.16
N ARG A 58 27.40 -13.90 -20.37
CA ARG A 58 26.79 -13.95 -21.72
C ARG A 58 25.38 -13.40 -21.79
N ARG A 59 24.68 -13.16 -20.64
CA ARG A 59 23.28 -12.75 -20.65
C ARG A 59 22.97 -11.82 -19.48
N ASP A 60 22.30 -10.73 -19.77
CA ASP A 60 21.69 -9.83 -18.77
C ASP A 60 20.21 -10.20 -18.65
N ARG A 61 19.81 -10.75 -17.51
CA ARG A 61 18.44 -11.18 -17.21
C ARG A 61 17.83 -10.22 -16.22
N ARG A 62 16.60 -9.77 -16.49
CA ARG A 62 15.91 -8.77 -15.68
C ARG A 62 14.47 -9.17 -15.42
N ALA A 63 13.94 -8.87 -14.24
CA ALA A 63 12.57 -9.15 -13.87
C ALA A 63 12.01 -7.97 -13.07
N GLY A 64 10.83 -7.51 -13.44
CA GLY A 64 10.10 -6.44 -12.73
C GLY A 64 9.48 -6.94 -11.44
N GLY A 65 9.44 -6.09 -10.42
CA GLY A 65 8.73 -6.37 -9.17
C GLY A 65 7.22 -6.24 -9.33
N GLY A 66 6.45 -6.96 -8.53
CA GLY A 66 4.99 -6.85 -8.49
C GLY A 66 4.53 -5.52 -7.86
N GLY A 67 3.38 -5.02 -8.28
CA GLY A 67 2.73 -3.86 -7.68
C GLY A 67 2.10 -4.17 -6.32
N GLY A 68 2.07 -3.23 -5.40
CA GLY A 68 1.42 -3.36 -4.11
C GLY A 68 -0.10 -3.31 -4.22
N GLY A 69 -0.81 -3.97 -3.31
CA GLY A 69 -2.27 -3.93 -3.21
C GLY A 69 -2.81 -2.58 -2.72
N GLY A 70 -4.01 -2.22 -3.11
CA GLY A 70 -4.72 -1.04 -2.62
C GLY A 70 -5.21 -1.23 -1.18
N GLY A 71 -5.23 -0.18 -0.37
CA GLY A 71 -5.78 -0.23 0.99
C GLY A 71 -7.30 -0.33 1.01
N ALA A 72 -7.86 -0.85 2.09
CA ALA A 72 -9.29 -0.84 2.36
C ALA A 72 -9.77 0.57 2.70
N GLY A 73 -11.02 0.90 2.40
CA GLY A 73 -11.61 2.20 2.76
C GLY A 73 -12.69 2.67 1.80
N CYS A 74 -13.16 3.88 2.02
CA CYS A 74 -14.14 4.52 1.15
C CYS A 74 -13.66 5.93 0.82
N PRO A 75 -13.16 6.20 -0.40
CA PRO A 75 -12.98 5.21 -1.47
C PRO A 75 -11.87 4.19 -1.16
N ALA A 76 -11.98 3.01 -1.74
CA ALA A 76 -10.93 2.00 -1.63
C ALA A 76 -9.72 2.39 -2.49
N GLY A 77 -8.53 1.98 -2.05
CA GLY A 77 -7.28 2.25 -2.74
C GLY A 77 -7.09 1.39 -3.99
N SER A 78 -6.52 1.96 -5.04
CA SER A 78 -6.13 1.19 -6.23
C SER A 78 -4.86 0.37 -5.98
N GLY A 79 -4.73 -0.75 -6.67
CA GLY A 79 -3.48 -1.48 -6.74
C GLY A 79 -2.40 -0.69 -7.51
N GLY A 80 -1.15 -0.92 -7.16
CA GLY A 80 0.00 -0.38 -7.86
C GLY A 80 0.31 -1.19 -9.12
N GLN A 81 0.92 -0.55 -10.10
CA GLN A 81 1.37 -1.24 -11.32
C GLN A 81 2.58 -2.12 -11.04
N GLY A 82 2.71 -3.23 -11.78
CA GLY A 82 3.96 -3.99 -11.81
C GLY A 82 5.09 -3.20 -12.49
N GLY A 83 6.33 -3.53 -12.14
CA GLY A 83 7.51 -2.97 -12.77
C GLY A 83 7.79 -3.60 -14.14
N ASP A 84 8.40 -2.85 -15.04
CA ASP A 84 8.81 -3.31 -16.35
C ASP A 84 10.11 -4.14 -16.28
N THR A 85 10.36 -4.89 -17.33
CA THR A 85 11.57 -5.72 -17.42
C THR A 85 12.85 -4.91 -17.65
N GLY A 86 12.72 -3.70 -18.14
CA GLY A 86 13.86 -2.85 -18.51
C GLY A 86 14.71 -3.35 -19.68
N GLY A 87 14.20 -4.34 -20.44
CA GLY A 87 14.91 -4.99 -21.55
C GLY A 87 15.89 -6.07 -21.06
N GLY A 88 16.15 -7.07 -21.86
CA GLY A 88 17.02 -8.20 -21.57
C GLY A 88 16.44 -9.53 -22.08
N PHE A 89 17.22 -10.58 -22.10
CA PHE A 89 16.76 -11.90 -22.54
C PHE A 89 15.93 -12.57 -21.45
N GLY A 90 14.76 -13.13 -21.84
CA GLY A 90 13.90 -13.93 -20.97
C GLY A 90 13.28 -13.12 -19.82
N SER A 91 12.96 -11.86 -20.04
CA SER A 91 12.51 -10.95 -19.02
C SER A 91 10.99 -11.00 -18.81
N GLY A 92 10.56 -11.13 -17.56
CA GLY A 92 9.16 -11.07 -17.14
C GLY A 92 8.82 -9.74 -16.45
N ALA A 93 7.75 -9.08 -16.88
CA ALA A 93 7.21 -7.93 -16.16
C ALA A 93 6.52 -8.38 -14.86
N GLY A 94 6.54 -7.53 -13.84
CA GLY A 94 5.76 -7.73 -12.63
C GLY A 94 4.26 -7.57 -12.89
N GLN A 95 3.44 -8.28 -12.13
CA GLN A 95 1.99 -8.17 -12.20
C GLN A 95 1.50 -6.99 -11.37
N PRO A 96 0.41 -6.32 -11.76
CA PRO A 96 -0.20 -5.28 -10.93
C PRO A 96 -0.78 -5.88 -9.64
N GLY A 97 -0.84 -5.09 -8.59
CA GLY A 97 -1.57 -5.42 -7.38
C GLY A 97 -3.08 -5.26 -7.57
N GLY A 98 -3.85 -5.97 -6.76
CA GLY A 98 -5.30 -5.85 -6.72
C GLY A 98 -5.75 -4.55 -6.06
N ALA A 99 -6.90 -4.03 -6.46
CA ALA A 99 -7.56 -2.94 -5.75
C ALA A 99 -8.10 -3.41 -4.40
N GLY A 100 -8.16 -2.51 -3.44
CA GLY A 100 -8.88 -2.73 -2.18
C GLY A 100 -10.40 -2.67 -2.38
N THR A 101 -11.11 -2.99 -1.32
CA THR A 101 -12.57 -2.79 -1.19
C THR A 101 -12.85 -1.90 0.01
N GLU A 102 -14.11 -1.65 0.34
CA GLU A 102 -14.45 -0.91 1.58
C GLU A 102 -13.92 -1.59 2.84
N THR A 103 -13.83 -2.90 2.84
CA THR A 103 -13.53 -3.69 4.05
C THR A 103 -12.24 -4.49 3.97
N THR A 104 -11.71 -4.73 2.77
CA THR A 104 -10.53 -5.58 2.57
C THR A 104 -9.48 -4.88 1.72
N GLY A 105 -8.22 -5.03 2.08
CA GLY A 105 -7.11 -4.59 1.26
C GLY A 105 -6.92 -5.51 0.04
N GLY A 106 -6.45 -4.96 -1.07
CA GLY A 106 -6.08 -5.71 -2.26
C GLY A 106 -4.80 -6.53 -2.07
N GLY A 107 -4.69 -7.66 -2.73
CA GLY A 107 -3.47 -8.47 -2.73
C GLY A 107 -2.33 -7.80 -3.51
N GLY A 108 -1.10 -8.06 -3.13
CA GLY A 108 0.08 -7.66 -3.90
C GLY A 108 0.19 -8.47 -5.21
N GLY A 109 0.65 -7.84 -6.29
CA GLY A 109 0.94 -8.51 -7.54
C GLY A 109 2.20 -9.37 -7.46
N GLY A 110 2.26 -10.44 -8.23
CA GLY A 110 3.44 -11.30 -8.33
C GLY A 110 4.61 -10.60 -9.04
N GLY A 111 5.82 -10.88 -8.62
CA GLY A 111 7.02 -10.46 -9.35
C GLY A 111 7.16 -11.20 -10.68
N GLY A 112 7.77 -10.57 -11.66
CA GLY A 112 8.11 -11.19 -12.93
C GLY A 112 9.09 -12.32 -12.73
N ASN A 113 8.93 -13.38 -13.53
CA ASN A 113 9.81 -14.54 -13.50
C ASN A 113 10.72 -14.56 -14.74
N ASN A 114 11.95 -15.00 -14.56
CA ASN A 114 12.90 -15.12 -15.63
C ASN A 114 13.63 -16.46 -15.51
N ASP A 115 13.09 -17.51 -16.11
CA ASP A 115 13.67 -18.87 -16.20
C ASP A 115 14.33 -19.36 -14.89
N GLY A 116 13.77 -18.98 -13.74
CA GLY A 116 14.19 -19.42 -12.41
C GLY A 116 15.47 -18.78 -11.85
N GLN A 117 16.06 -17.81 -12.51
CA GLN A 117 17.40 -17.29 -12.13
C GLN A 117 17.41 -15.84 -11.61
N ALA A 118 16.50 -14.97 -12.08
CA ALA A 118 16.38 -13.60 -11.60
C ALA A 118 14.89 -13.27 -11.44
N GLY A 119 14.34 -13.47 -10.26
CA GLY A 119 12.96 -13.16 -9.95
C GLY A 119 12.81 -11.75 -9.41
N GLY A 120 11.81 -11.01 -9.87
CA GLY A 120 11.28 -9.86 -9.14
C GLY A 120 10.47 -10.35 -7.93
N ALA A 121 10.44 -9.58 -6.87
CA ALA A 121 9.65 -9.91 -5.69
C ALA A 121 8.20 -9.48 -5.83
N SER A 122 7.30 -10.15 -5.12
CA SER A 122 5.90 -9.76 -5.05
C SER A 122 5.71 -8.45 -4.31
N GLY A 123 4.69 -7.70 -4.67
CA GLY A 123 4.25 -6.54 -3.91
C GLY A 123 3.60 -6.96 -2.59
N GLY A 124 3.59 -6.07 -1.61
CA GLY A 124 2.88 -6.24 -0.35
C GLY A 124 1.38 -6.05 -0.52
N SER A 125 0.59 -6.71 0.31
CA SER A 125 -0.87 -6.52 0.34
C SER A 125 -1.24 -5.19 0.97
N GLY A 126 -2.32 -4.56 0.50
CA GLY A 126 -2.94 -3.43 1.18
C GLY A 126 -3.58 -3.86 2.49
N GLY A 127 -3.64 -2.97 3.48
CA GLY A 127 -4.07 -3.27 4.83
C GLY A 127 -5.55 -3.00 5.10
N GLN A 128 -6.04 -3.63 6.13
CA GLN A 128 -7.26 -3.26 6.87
C GLN A 128 -6.91 -2.60 8.20
N ALA A 129 -5.77 -2.91 8.79
CA ALA A 129 -5.22 -2.35 10.01
C ALA A 129 -3.78 -1.87 9.84
N SER A 130 -3.04 -2.49 8.93
CA SER A 130 -1.69 -2.08 8.53
C SER A 130 -1.46 -2.52 7.09
N SER A 131 -0.65 -1.78 6.37
CA SER A 131 -0.22 -2.14 5.04
C SER A 131 1.14 -2.84 5.08
N ASN A 132 1.35 -3.79 4.20
CA ASN A 132 2.57 -4.58 4.15
C ASN A 132 3.60 -3.95 3.20
N ALA A 133 4.86 -4.08 3.55
CA ALA A 133 5.95 -3.79 2.65
C ALA A 133 5.99 -4.80 1.49
N GLY A 134 6.51 -4.40 0.36
CA GLY A 134 6.84 -5.30 -0.74
C GLY A 134 8.05 -6.18 -0.41
N GLY A 135 8.15 -7.34 -1.07
CA GLY A 135 9.33 -8.20 -0.94
C GLY A 135 10.58 -7.60 -1.61
N GLY A 136 11.75 -7.98 -1.15
CA GLY A 136 13.02 -7.67 -1.82
C GLY A 136 13.25 -8.59 -3.04
N GLY A 137 13.77 -8.07 -4.14
CA GLY A 137 14.14 -8.84 -5.32
C GLY A 137 15.55 -9.44 -5.23
N SER A 138 15.99 -10.14 -6.30
CA SER A 138 17.38 -10.61 -6.40
C SER A 138 18.36 -9.43 -6.47
N ASN A 139 19.62 -9.68 -6.06
CA ASN A 139 20.68 -8.67 -6.00
C ASN A 139 20.46 -7.50 -5.02
N ASN A 140 19.98 -7.79 -3.81
CA ASN A 140 19.82 -6.83 -2.71
C ASN A 140 18.87 -5.65 -3.01
N THR A 141 17.92 -5.78 -3.93
CA THR A 141 16.88 -4.78 -4.08
C THR A 141 15.82 -4.93 -2.99
N SER A 142 15.33 -3.83 -2.47
CA SER A 142 14.30 -3.81 -1.44
C SER A 142 12.92 -3.55 -2.05
N GLY A 143 11.89 -4.10 -1.43
CA GLY A 143 10.53 -3.67 -1.67
C GLY A 143 10.26 -2.29 -1.07
N GLY A 144 9.28 -1.58 -1.61
CA GLY A 144 8.76 -0.36 -1.01
C GLY A 144 8.04 -0.65 0.30
N SER A 145 8.08 0.30 1.22
CA SER A 145 7.31 0.22 2.46
C SER A 145 5.80 0.27 2.19
N GLY A 146 5.01 -0.31 3.07
CA GLY A 146 3.57 -0.07 3.09
C GLY A 146 3.25 1.37 3.48
N GLY A 147 2.16 1.92 3.00
CA GLY A 147 1.66 3.24 3.39
C GLY A 147 1.05 3.23 4.80
N GLY A 148 1.03 4.37 5.44
CA GLY A 148 0.43 4.55 6.76
C GLY A 148 -1.11 4.50 6.71
N ASN A 149 -1.74 4.18 7.83
CA ASN A 149 -3.20 4.18 7.92
C ASN A 149 -3.71 5.60 8.19
N GLY A 150 -4.85 5.94 7.60
CA GLY A 150 -5.64 7.09 8.00
C GLY A 150 -6.28 6.89 9.39
N ALA A 151 -6.94 7.91 9.88
CA ALA A 151 -7.69 7.86 11.14
C ALA A 151 -9.20 7.92 10.88
N ALA A 152 -10.00 7.28 11.72
CA ALA A 152 -11.43 7.48 11.70
C ALA A 152 -11.77 8.93 12.06
N ILE A 153 -11.09 9.48 13.08
CA ILE A 153 -11.17 10.88 13.46
C ILE A 153 -9.75 11.43 13.63
N ARG A 154 -9.45 12.51 12.95
CA ARG A 154 -8.22 13.28 13.10
C ARG A 154 -8.60 14.68 13.56
N ARG A 155 -7.91 15.23 14.53
CA ARG A 155 -8.21 16.54 15.11
C ARG A 155 -6.99 17.44 15.15
N THR A 156 -7.22 18.75 15.22
CA THR A 156 -6.16 19.70 15.56
C THR A 156 -5.64 19.39 16.97
N SER A 157 -4.33 19.46 17.13
CA SER A 157 -3.69 19.20 18.44
C SER A 157 -4.25 20.11 19.53
N GLY A 158 -4.56 19.55 20.69
CA GLY A 158 -5.14 20.28 21.83
C GLY A 158 -6.65 20.44 21.78
N PHE A 159 -7.33 20.08 20.69
CA PHE A 159 -8.79 20.19 20.61
C PHE A 159 -9.49 19.01 21.31
N ASN A 160 -10.56 19.32 22.03
CA ASN A 160 -11.41 18.33 22.68
C ASN A 160 -12.50 17.87 21.70
N VAL A 161 -12.67 16.57 21.60
CA VAL A 161 -13.72 15.95 20.79
C VAL A 161 -14.45 14.94 21.66
N THR A 162 -15.75 15.12 21.80
CA THR A 162 -16.63 14.14 22.47
C THR A 162 -17.20 13.21 21.41
N ILE A 163 -17.11 11.91 21.63
CA ILE A 163 -17.61 10.90 20.69
C ILE A 163 -18.73 10.11 21.34
N ASN A 164 -19.94 10.25 20.81
CA ASN A 164 -21.10 9.44 21.17
C ASN A 164 -21.29 8.37 20.10
N ASN A 165 -20.88 7.13 20.40
CA ASN A 165 -20.88 6.04 19.42
C ASN A 165 -21.95 5.00 19.73
N ASN A 166 -22.97 4.95 18.90
CA ASN A 166 -23.99 3.89 18.86
C ASN A 166 -23.90 3.03 17.58
N GLY A 167 -22.86 3.26 16.75
CA GLY A 167 -22.61 2.56 15.50
C GLY A 167 -21.27 1.83 15.49
N THR A 168 -20.56 1.89 14.38
CA THR A 168 -19.24 1.28 14.21
C THR A 168 -18.20 2.34 13.87
N ILE A 169 -17.10 2.37 14.63
CA ILE A 169 -15.92 3.18 14.30
C ILE A 169 -14.74 2.24 14.02
N SER A 170 -14.12 2.39 12.86
CA SER A 170 -12.96 1.61 12.44
C SER A 170 -11.78 2.52 12.10
N GLY A 171 -10.76 2.49 12.92
CA GLY A 171 -9.57 3.34 12.85
C GLY A 171 -9.37 4.16 14.11
N SER A 172 -8.25 4.90 14.20
CA SER A 172 -7.93 5.75 15.33
C SER A 172 -8.94 6.90 15.48
N THR A 173 -9.34 7.21 16.70
CA THR A 173 -10.19 8.35 17.04
C THR A 173 -9.42 9.47 17.77
N THR A 174 -8.14 9.25 18.03
CA THR A 174 -7.27 10.16 18.81
C THR A 174 -6.12 10.74 18.00
N ALA A 175 -6.10 10.49 16.69
CA ALA A 175 -5.06 11.03 15.81
C ALA A 175 -5.10 12.56 15.79
N THR A 176 -3.92 13.18 15.76
CA THR A 176 -3.75 14.64 15.70
C THR A 176 -3.13 15.05 14.37
N GLY A 177 -3.13 16.37 14.09
CA GLY A 177 -2.55 16.92 12.86
C GLY A 177 -3.52 16.86 11.69
N VAL A 178 -4.60 17.62 11.77
CA VAL A 178 -5.40 17.96 10.59
C VAL A 178 -4.54 18.87 9.72
N SER A 179 -4.29 18.47 8.48
CA SER A 179 -3.54 19.23 7.48
C SER A 179 -4.41 19.50 6.29
#